data_e5c5f7032d75e3a0ebf7c99b2e7fa681
#
_entry.id   e5c5f7032d75e3a0ebf7c99b2e7fa681
#
_cell.length_a   1.000
_cell.length_b   1.000
_cell.length_c   1.000
_cell.angle_alpha   90.00
_cell.angle_beta   90.00
_cell.angle_gamma   90.00
#
_symmetry.space_group_name_H-M   'P 1'
#
loop_
_entity.id
_entity.type
_entity.pdbx_description
1 polymer ?
#
loop_
_entity_poly.entity_id
_entity_poly.type
_entity_poly.pdbx_seq_one_letter_code
_entity_poly.pdbx_strand_id
1 'polypeptide(L)'
;MTRRVFRYVPYVIVQDPTAEPEYSARCVSGDESDCGAESGVRQDPADVEEWQRRHTQDTRHTRYRRTFADYAVLEPQDGEYPEVSPASLNS
;
A
#
# COMPACT_ATOMS: atom_id res chain seq x y z
N MET A 1 -15.55 -38.77 -4.87
CA MET A 1 -14.94 -37.56 -4.59
C MET A 1 -15.83 -36.38 -4.88
N THR A 2 -15.68 -35.43 -4.14
CA THR A 2 -16.52 -34.31 -4.26
C THR A 2 -16.13 -33.46 -5.39
N ARG A 3 -17.05 -33.10 -6.19
CA ARG A 3 -16.78 -32.21 -7.20
C ARG A 3 -17.03 -30.88 -6.74
N ARG A 4 -16.09 -30.04 -6.90
CA ARG A 4 -16.24 -28.70 -6.52
C ARG A 4 -16.57 -27.92 -7.72
N VAL A 5 -17.56 -27.12 -7.62
CA VAL A 5 -17.88 -26.21 -8.69
C VAL A 5 -17.52 -24.84 -8.23
N PHE A 6 -16.58 -24.22 -8.91
CA PHE A 6 -16.18 -22.89 -8.54
C PHE A 6 -16.93 -21.91 -9.37
N ARG A 7 -17.47 -20.93 -8.71
CA ARG A 7 -18.06 -19.86 -9.42
C ARG A 7 -17.05 -18.76 -9.49
N TYR A 8 -16.58 -18.48 -10.65
CA TYR A 8 -15.57 -17.48 -10.83
C TYR A 8 -16.24 -16.16 -11.02
N VAL A 9 -15.95 -15.21 -10.18
CA VAL A 9 -16.55 -13.89 -10.23
C VAL A 9 -15.46 -12.89 -10.49
N PRO A 10 -15.59 -12.09 -11.52
CA PRO A 10 -14.55 -11.11 -11.78
C PRO A 10 -14.65 -9.97 -10.78
N TYR A 11 -13.50 -9.55 -10.31
CA TYR A 11 -13.41 -8.43 -9.40
C TYR A 11 -12.52 -7.38 -9.99
N VAL A 12 -12.78 -6.15 -9.67
CA VAL A 12 -11.83 -5.09 -9.98
C VAL A 12 -11.23 -4.63 -8.68
N ILE A 13 -9.99 -4.22 -8.74
CA ILE A 13 -9.27 -3.74 -7.57
C ILE A 13 -9.29 -2.24 -7.62
N VAL A 14 -9.81 -1.63 -6.58
CA VAL A 14 -9.86 -0.17 -6.52
C VAL A 14 -9.25 0.28 -5.21
N GLN A 15 -8.74 1.48 -5.20
CA GLN A 15 -8.25 2.04 -3.96
C GLN A 15 -9.42 2.27 -3.04
N ASP A 16 -9.24 1.94 -1.77
CA ASP A 16 -10.28 2.09 -0.77
C ASP A 16 -10.49 3.59 -0.54
N PRO A 17 -11.65 4.13 -0.88
CA PRO A 17 -11.87 5.55 -0.72
C PRO A 17 -12.09 5.97 0.72
N THR A 18 -12.24 5.01 1.63
CA THR A 18 -12.47 5.35 3.03
C THR A 18 -11.19 5.38 3.83
N ALA A 19 -10.06 5.05 3.23
CA ALA A 19 -8.80 5.03 3.94
C ALA A 19 -7.82 5.93 3.23
N GLU A 20 -7.05 6.66 4.03
CA GLU A 20 -6.04 7.55 3.46
C GLU A 20 -4.77 6.78 3.22
N PRO A 21 -4.02 7.10 2.18
CA PRO A 21 -2.72 6.49 2.02
C PRO A 21 -1.79 6.89 3.16
N GLU A 22 -0.80 6.07 3.39
CA GLU A 22 0.14 6.29 4.48
C GLU A 22 1.54 6.34 3.94
N TYR A 23 2.32 7.27 4.48
CA TYR A 23 3.70 7.45 4.08
C TYR A 23 4.56 7.44 5.31
N SER A 24 5.76 6.89 5.20
CA SER A 24 6.70 6.93 6.33
C SER A 24 8.11 6.79 5.80
N ALA A 25 9.07 7.13 6.64
CA ALA A 25 10.47 6.98 6.31
C ALA A 25 11.22 6.56 7.55
N ARG A 26 12.28 5.80 7.35
CA ARG A 26 13.13 5.36 8.42
C ARG A 26 14.57 5.60 8.01
N CYS A 27 15.35 6.19 8.91
CA CYS A 27 16.75 6.44 8.63
C CYS A 27 17.51 5.12 8.71
N VAL A 28 18.19 4.79 7.63
CA VAL A 28 18.98 3.57 7.59
C VAL A 28 20.45 3.88 7.43
N SER A 29 20.85 5.08 7.83
CA SER A 29 22.25 5.45 7.86
C SER A 29 22.86 5.00 9.16
N GLY A 30 24.14 4.74 9.16
CA GLY A 30 24.83 4.34 10.37
C GLY A 30 26.05 3.52 9.99
N ASP A 31 26.97 3.42 10.93
CA ASP A 31 28.19 2.70 10.63
C ASP A 31 28.06 1.22 10.93
N GLU A 32 27.66 0.87 12.11
CA GLU A 32 27.56 -0.52 12.46
C GLU A 32 26.14 -0.99 12.50
N SER A 33 25.21 -0.09 12.71
CA SER A 33 23.81 -0.43 12.68
C SER A 33 23.07 0.79 12.20
N ASP A 34 21.85 0.55 11.75
CA ASP A 34 21.02 1.65 11.26
C ASP A 34 20.64 2.57 12.39
N CYS A 35 20.55 3.84 12.08
CA CYS A 35 20.10 4.83 13.03
C CYS A 35 18.73 4.49 13.56
N GLY A 36 17.80 4.13 12.68
CA GLY A 36 16.51 3.65 13.10
C GLY A 36 15.49 4.71 13.43
N ALA A 37 15.84 5.99 13.31
CA ALA A 37 14.84 7.04 13.56
C ALA A 37 13.76 6.97 12.50
N GLU A 38 12.52 7.26 12.90
CA GLU A 38 11.39 7.12 11.99
C GLU A 38 10.54 8.35 12.00
N SER A 39 9.94 8.63 10.85
CA SER A 39 9.04 9.75 10.73
C SER A 39 7.69 9.48 11.38
N GLY A 40 7.37 8.22 11.58
CA GLY A 40 6.00 7.86 11.90
C GLY A 40 5.16 7.87 10.64
N VAL A 41 3.96 7.35 10.77
CA VAL A 41 3.03 7.26 9.65
C VAL A 41 2.40 8.62 9.44
N ARG A 42 2.43 9.09 8.20
CA ARG A 42 1.86 10.38 7.85
C ARG A 42 0.97 10.21 6.65
N GLN A 43 0.04 11.10 6.49
CA GLN A 43 -0.87 11.02 5.37
C GLN A 43 -0.47 11.95 4.24
N ASP A 44 0.51 12.79 4.47
CA ASP A 44 1.01 13.70 3.45
C ASP A 44 2.48 13.40 3.25
N PRO A 45 2.90 13.05 2.03
CA PRO A 45 4.31 12.77 1.80
C PRO A 45 5.20 13.98 2.08
N ALA A 46 4.67 15.19 1.99
CA ALA A 46 5.47 16.37 2.28
C ALA A 46 5.91 16.38 3.74
N ASP A 47 5.07 15.88 4.64
CA ASP A 47 5.45 15.82 6.04
C ASP A 47 6.59 14.85 6.26
N VAL A 48 6.61 13.75 5.54
CA VAL A 48 7.70 12.79 5.65
C VAL A 48 8.98 13.41 5.11
N GLU A 49 8.87 14.11 3.99
CA GLU A 49 10.05 14.74 3.40
C GLU A 49 10.62 15.83 4.30
N GLU A 50 9.75 16.56 4.96
CA GLU A 50 10.22 17.57 5.88
C GLU A 50 10.96 16.92 7.05
N TRP A 51 10.43 15.81 7.57
CA TRP A 51 11.11 15.09 8.63
C TRP A 51 12.48 14.60 8.15
N GLN A 52 12.56 14.12 6.93
CA GLN A 52 13.83 13.65 6.40
C GLN A 52 14.82 14.79 6.29
N ARG A 53 14.39 15.96 5.83
CA ARG A 53 15.29 17.11 5.73
C ARG A 53 15.82 17.52 7.08
N ARG A 54 14.94 17.56 8.09
CA ARG A 54 15.37 17.95 9.40
C ARG A 54 16.32 16.96 10.00
N HIS A 55 16.02 15.68 9.85
CA HIS A 55 16.87 14.64 10.39
C HIS A 55 18.26 14.68 9.75
N THR A 56 18.30 14.92 8.45
CA THR A 56 19.58 15.03 7.76
C THR A 56 20.35 16.24 8.24
N GLN A 57 19.67 17.35 8.45
CA GLN A 57 20.36 18.53 8.93
C GLN A 57 20.93 18.31 10.31
N ASP A 58 20.20 17.60 11.15
CA ASP A 58 20.65 17.41 12.53
C ASP A 58 21.72 16.34 12.65
N THR A 59 21.68 15.33 11.83
CA THR A 59 22.56 14.18 12.01
C THR A 59 23.54 13.95 10.90
N ARG A 60 23.31 14.55 9.76
CA ARG A 60 24.07 14.31 8.53
C ARG A 60 23.82 12.92 7.94
N HIS A 61 22.80 12.23 8.45
CA HIS A 61 22.39 10.98 7.86
C HIS A 61 21.58 11.29 6.62
N THR A 62 21.83 10.56 5.54
CA THR A 62 21.20 10.92 4.27
C THR A 62 20.47 9.77 3.61
N ARG A 63 20.50 8.57 4.20
CA ARG A 63 19.87 7.45 3.55
C ARG A 63 18.64 7.01 4.30
N TYR A 64 17.52 6.89 3.57
CA TYR A 64 16.25 6.57 4.19
C TYR A 64 15.55 5.49 3.41
N ARG A 65 14.86 4.64 4.11
CA ARG A 65 13.95 3.71 3.49
C ARG A 65 12.56 4.30 3.61
N ARG A 66 11.91 4.48 2.47
CA ARG A 66 10.59 5.09 2.48
C ARG A 66 9.56 4.04 2.20
N THR A 67 8.41 4.18 2.82
CA THR A 67 7.32 3.23 2.68
C THR A 67 6.06 3.99 2.31
N PHE A 68 5.36 3.44 1.35
CA PHE A 68 4.07 3.95 0.95
C PHE A 68 3.10 2.78 1.11
N ALA A 69 1.96 3.05 1.73
CA ALA A 69 0.94 2.03 1.89
C ALA A 69 -0.42 2.64 1.66
N ASP A 70 -1.26 1.90 0.99
CA ASP A 70 -2.64 2.29 0.89
C ASP A 70 -3.48 1.03 0.99
N TYR A 71 -4.78 1.20 0.86
CA TYR A 71 -5.68 0.08 1.00
C TYR A 71 -6.45 -0.07 -0.30
N ALA A 72 -6.65 -1.29 -0.69
CA ALA A 72 -7.41 -1.59 -1.89
C ALA A 72 -8.54 -2.52 -1.53
N VAL A 73 -9.64 -2.36 -2.21
CA VAL A 73 -10.75 -3.28 -2.05
C VAL A 73 -11.06 -3.89 -3.38
N LEU A 74 -11.56 -5.10 -3.33
CA LEU A 74 -12.00 -5.77 -4.52
C LEU A 74 -13.51 -5.65 -4.59
N GLU A 75 -13.97 -5.20 -5.73
CA GLU A 75 -15.39 -5.01 -5.93
C GLU A 75 -15.86 -5.87 -7.05
N PRO A 76 -17.00 -6.51 -6.91
CA PRO A 76 -17.53 -7.27 -8.03
C PRO A 76 -17.88 -6.30 -9.14
N GLN A 77 -17.67 -6.75 -10.35
CA GLN A 77 -17.90 -5.94 -11.47
C GLN A 77 -19.35 -5.86 -11.73
N ASP A 78 -19.96 -4.86 -11.25
CA ASP A 78 -21.32 -4.52 -11.29
C ASP A 78 -22.26 -5.68 -11.13
N GLY A 79 -23.44 -5.49 -11.28
CA GLY A 79 -24.41 -6.40 -10.79
C GLY A 79 -24.76 -7.54 -11.66
N GLU A 80 -24.10 -7.69 -12.72
CA GLU A 80 -24.42 -8.73 -13.57
C GLU A 80 -23.85 -10.01 -13.24
N TYR A 81 -23.06 -10.07 -12.20
CA TYR A 81 -22.42 -11.27 -11.95
C TYR A 81 -23.27 -12.44 -11.88
N PRO A 82 -24.39 -12.41 -11.23
CA PRO A 82 -25.10 -13.66 -11.06
C PRO A 82 -25.50 -14.26 -12.35
N GLU A 83 -25.65 -13.47 -13.34
CA GLU A 83 -26.03 -14.02 -14.55
C GLU A 83 -24.93 -14.24 -15.46
N VAL A 84 -23.78 -13.88 -15.09
CA VAL A 84 -22.68 -14.00 -15.97
C VAL A 84 -22.31 -15.44 -16.12
N SER A 85 -22.17 -15.90 -17.29
CA SER A 85 -21.77 -17.27 -17.48
C SER A 85 -20.32 -17.43 -17.16
N PRO A 86 -19.89 -18.61 -16.80
CA PRO A 86 -18.50 -18.83 -16.53
C PRO A 86 -17.60 -18.50 -17.68
N ALA A 87 -18.07 -18.66 -18.85
CA ALA A 87 -17.25 -18.35 -19.98
C ALA A 87 -16.95 -16.88 -20.03
N SER A 88 -17.91 -16.07 -19.72
CA SER A 88 -17.64 -14.65 -19.69
C SER A 88 -16.65 -14.31 -18.62
N LEU A 89 -16.71 -14.99 -17.53
CA LEU A 89 -15.84 -14.67 -16.47
C LEU A 89 -14.42 -14.97 -16.78
N ASN A 90 -14.21 -15.93 -17.62
CA ASN A 90 -12.88 -16.32 -17.91
C ASN A 90 -12.22 -15.52 -18.94
N SER A 91 -12.90 -14.70 -19.58
CA SER A 91 -12.28 -13.94 -20.65
C SER A 91 -11.45 -12.80 -20.11
#